data_12d2f7eb11c250a07cb9ee67d3281090
#
_entry.id   12d2f7eb11c250a07cb9ee67d3281090
#
_cell.length_a   1.000
_cell.length_b   1.000
_cell.length_c   1.000
_cell.angle_alpha   90.00
_cell.angle_beta   90.00
_cell.angle_gamma   90.00
#
_symmetry.space_group_name_H-M   'P 1'
#
loop_
_entity.id
_entity.type
_entity.pdbx_description
1 polymer ?
#
loop_
_entity_poly.entity_id
_entity_poly.type
_entity_poly.pdbx_seq_one_letter_code
_entity_poly.pdbx_strand_id
1 'polypeptide(L)'
;MSKCISVLGSTGSIGRQTLQVAEELGLRVAALTAGRQIDLLEQQARQFRPCLAAVYEEAAARELRERLKDLPIQVMSGMEGLLAAAELAESDTVVTAVMGSVGLEPTLAAIRKKKRIALANKETLVCAGELVMAEAKKYGAEIVPVDSEHSAIFQSLQGCRDRSEIKRLLLTCSGGPFFGKSFAELEHMTAANALKHPNWSMGSKITIDSATLMNKGLEIIEAMRLYGLPLSQVEAVIHRQSIVHSLVEFRDGAMLAQLGTPDMKLPIRYALTYPYRAETPDRTLDLLSCGPLTFSAPDETAFPCLRIAKQCAAAGGTACAIMNGANEVAVAQFLRGEIGFNDISRRVEQALSRVAVKYQPSLGDILEADRLGREAAG
;
A
#
# COMPACT_ATOMS: atom_id res chain seq x y z
N MET A 1 -5.18 -1.62 21.16
CA MET A 1 -4.20 -2.67 20.82
C MET A 1 -4.95 -3.87 20.30
N SER A 2 -4.54 -4.40 19.13
CA SER A 2 -5.14 -5.61 18.53
C SER A 2 -4.91 -6.83 19.44
N LYS A 3 -5.86 -7.74 19.46
CA LYS A 3 -5.76 -9.01 20.19
C LYS A 3 -5.79 -10.19 19.23
N CYS A 4 -6.56 -10.07 18.18
CA CYS A 4 -6.73 -11.10 17.16
C CYS A 4 -6.85 -10.46 15.79
N ILE A 5 -6.08 -10.95 14.82
CA ILE A 5 -6.00 -10.35 13.50
C ILE A 5 -6.41 -11.31 12.38
N SER A 6 -6.99 -10.76 11.32
CA SER A 6 -7.08 -11.40 10.00
C SER A 6 -6.03 -10.78 9.07
N VAL A 7 -5.27 -11.60 8.33
CA VAL A 7 -4.24 -11.12 7.42
C VAL A 7 -4.63 -11.46 5.99
N LEU A 8 -5.05 -10.45 5.24
CA LEU A 8 -5.36 -10.58 3.83
C LEU A 8 -4.06 -10.44 3.02
N GLY A 9 -3.66 -11.51 2.31
CA GLY A 9 -2.40 -11.55 1.59
C GLY A 9 -1.20 -11.96 2.44
N SER A 10 -1.35 -12.95 3.32
CA SER A 10 -0.35 -13.39 4.30
C SER A 10 0.95 -13.93 3.68
N THR A 11 0.92 -14.40 2.45
CA THR A 11 2.09 -14.95 1.74
C THR A 11 2.94 -13.87 1.04
N GLY A 12 2.44 -12.64 0.92
CA GLY A 12 3.17 -11.49 0.38
C GLY A 12 4.24 -10.94 1.35
N SER A 13 5.05 -9.99 0.89
CA SER A 13 6.12 -9.38 1.71
C SER A 13 5.58 -8.78 3.01
N ILE A 14 4.54 -7.95 2.94
CA ILE A 14 3.93 -7.33 4.12
C ILE A 14 3.23 -8.38 5.00
N GLY A 15 2.50 -9.31 4.39
CA GLY A 15 1.81 -10.38 5.14
C GLY A 15 2.77 -11.23 5.97
N ARG A 16 3.92 -11.63 5.41
CA ARG A 16 4.95 -12.38 6.13
C ARG A 16 5.53 -11.61 7.29
N GLN A 17 5.87 -10.33 7.10
CA GLN A 17 6.36 -9.46 8.16
C GLN A 17 5.28 -9.19 9.22
N THR A 18 4.01 -9.11 8.81
CA THR A 18 2.88 -9.02 9.75
C THR A 18 2.81 -10.25 10.66
N LEU A 19 2.99 -11.45 10.10
CA LEU A 19 2.97 -12.68 10.90
C LEU A 19 4.16 -12.79 11.85
N GLN A 20 5.36 -12.33 11.45
CA GLN A 20 6.50 -12.21 12.34
C GLN A 20 6.21 -11.28 13.52
N VAL A 21 5.69 -10.07 13.22
CA VAL A 21 5.30 -9.11 14.27
C VAL A 21 4.18 -9.66 15.13
N ALA A 22 3.21 -10.38 14.59
CA ALA A 22 2.14 -11.00 15.33
C ALA A 22 2.66 -12.06 16.33
N GLU A 23 3.62 -12.87 15.92
CA GLU A 23 4.29 -13.86 16.77
C GLU A 23 5.07 -13.18 17.91
N GLU A 24 5.87 -12.16 17.60
CA GLU A 24 6.64 -11.36 18.58
C GLU A 24 5.73 -10.67 19.61
N LEU A 25 4.54 -10.25 19.20
CA LEU A 25 3.54 -9.60 20.06
C LEU A 25 2.59 -10.59 20.76
N GLY A 26 2.68 -11.88 20.47
CA GLY A 26 1.75 -12.89 20.99
C GLY A 26 0.31 -12.71 20.53
N LEU A 27 0.09 -12.15 19.32
CA LEU A 27 -1.23 -11.93 18.76
C LEU A 27 -1.81 -13.22 18.18
N ARG A 28 -3.09 -13.44 18.38
CA ARG A 28 -3.81 -14.52 17.71
C ARG A 28 -4.08 -14.16 16.24
N VAL A 29 -3.93 -15.12 15.34
CA VAL A 29 -4.26 -14.99 13.93
C VAL A 29 -5.51 -15.81 13.65
N ALA A 30 -6.62 -15.16 13.31
CA ALA A 30 -7.91 -15.82 13.07
C ALA A 30 -8.12 -16.23 11.63
N ALA A 31 -7.59 -15.46 10.67
CA ALA A 31 -7.70 -15.78 9.25
C ALA A 31 -6.41 -15.42 8.49
N LEU A 32 -6.12 -16.26 7.49
CA LEU A 32 -5.00 -16.09 6.55
C LEU A 32 -5.52 -16.19 5.13
N THR A 33 -5.05 -15.32 4.22
CA THR A 33 -5.40 -15.46 2.81
C THR A 33 -4.20 -15.36 1.89
N ALA A 34 -4.27 -16.01 0.72
CA ALA A 34 -3.27 -15.94 -0.34
C ALA A 34 -3.91 -15.90 -1.73
N GLY A 35 -3.15 -15.47 -2.75
CA GLY A 35 -3.56 -15.58 -4.14
C GLY A 35 -3.55 -17.04 -4.63
N ARG A 36 -2.33 -17.62 -4.72
CA ARG A 36 -2.10 -19.00 -5.20
C ARG A 36 -0.97 -19.74 -4.48
N GLN A 37 -0.24 -19.09 -3.58
CA GLN A 37 0.94 -19.67 -2.90
C GLN A 37 0.51 -20.56 -1.73
N ILE A 38 0.04 -21.75 -2.02
CA ILE A 38 -0.51 -22.68 -1.00
C ILE A 38 0.56 -23.32 -0.13
N ASP A 39 1.79 -23.55 -0.63
CA ASP A 39 2.85 -24.17 0.16
C ASP A 39 3.21 -23.31 1.39
N LEU A 40 3.37 -21.99 1.17
CA LEU A 40 3.63 -21.07 2.26
C LEU A 40 2.38 -20.85 3.14
N LEU A 41 1.19 -20.80 2.53
CA LEU A 41 -0.06 -20.66 3.28
C LEU A 41 -0.31 -21.87 4.19
N GLU A 42 -0.01 -23.10 3.74
CA GLU A 42 -0.08 -24.31 4.56
C GLU A 42 0.85 -24.22 5.77
N GLN A 43 2.11 -23.81 5.55
CA GLN A 43 3.07 -23.63 6.65
C GLN A 43 2.55 -22.63 7.68
N GLN A 44 2.06 -21.47 7.22
CA GLN A 44 1.46 -20.44 8.07
C GLN A 44 0.22 -20.97 8.81
N ALA A 45 -0.65 -21.70 8.12
CA ALA A 45 -1.85 -22.27 8.73
C ALA A 45 -1.51 -23.32 9.81
N ARG A 46 -0.48 -24.14 9.60
CA ARG A 46 -0.02 -25.11 10.62
C ARG A 46 0.63 -24.43 11.83
N GLN A 47 1.35 -23.30 11.62
CA GLN A 47 1.98 -22.51 12.67
C GLN A 47 0.96 -21.74 13.51
N PHE A 48 0.11 -20.94 12.86
CA PHE A 48 -0.78 -19.99 13.54
C PHE A 48 -2.16 -20.56 13.89
N ARG A 49 -2.54 -21.72 13.32
CA ARG A 49 -3.82 -22.39 13.59
C ARG A 49 -5.04 -21.45 13.46
N PRO A 50 -5.22 -20.75 12.32
CA PRO A 50 -6.35 -19.87 12.11
C PRO A 50 -7.68 -20.65 12.07
N CYS A 51 -8.80 -19.97 12.25
CA CYS A 51 -10.13 -20.55 12.03
C CYS A 51 -10.43 -20.70 10.53
N LEU A 52 -9.88 -19.77 9.71
CA LEU A 52 -10.13 -19.67 8.28
C LEU A 52 -8.84 -19.50 7.48
N ALA A 53 -8.69 -20.25 6.41
CA ALA A 53 -7.70 -20.02 5.35
C ALA A 53 -8.43 -19.81 4.02
N ALA A 54 -8.07 -18.77 3.25
CA ALA A 54 -8.69 -18.55 1.94
C ALA A 54 -7.63 -18.42 0.84
N VAL A 55 -7.92 -19.00 -0.32
CA VAL A 55 -7.07 -18.92 -1.52
C VAL A 55 -7.89 -18.34 -2.65
N TYR A 56 -7.39 -17.28 -3.30
CA TYR A 56 -8.16 -16.62 -4.36
C TYR A 56 -8.40 -17.53 -5.55
N GLU A 57 -7.40 -18.35 -5.95
CA GLU A 57 -7.55 -19.34 -7.01
C GLU A 57 -8.25 -20.61 -6.49
N GLU A 58 -9.39 -20.96 -7.09
CA GLU A 58 -10.22 -22.07 -6.62
C GLU A 58 -9.52 -23.44 -6.70
N ALA A 59 -8.74 -23.68 -7.76
CA ALA A 59 -7.99 -24.94 -7.90
C ALA A 59 -6.99 -25.12 -6.75
N ALA A 60 -6.27 -24.05 -6.40
CA ALA A 60 -5.32 -24.04 -5.29
C ALA A 60 -6.03 -24.18 -3.92
N ALA A 61 -7.24 -23.60 -3.78
CA ALA A 61 -8.03 -23.78 -2.56
C ALA A 61 -8.49 -25.24 -2.35
N ARG A 62 -8.86 -25.94 -3.43
CA ARG A 62 -9.20 -27.38 -3.36
C ARG A 62 -8.02 -28.21 -2.88
N GLU A 63 -6.84 -27.96 -3.42
CA GLU A 63 -5.61 -28.62 -3.00
C GLU A 63 -5.26 -28.33 -1.53
N LEU A 64 -5.34 -27.05 -1.12
CA LEU A 64 -5.08 -26.68 0.28
C LEU A 64 -6.05 -27.35 1.25
N ARG A 65 -7.32 -27.53 0.88
CA ARG A 65 -8.32 -28.22 1.71
C ARG A 65 -7.93 -29.67 2.00
N GLU A 66 -7.41 -30.39 0.99
CA GLU A 66 -6.92 -31.75 1.20
C GLU A 66 -5.67 -31.78 2.09
N ARG A 67 -4.76 -30.81 1.91
CA ARG A 67 -3.53 -30.72 2.71
C ARG A 67 -3.79 -30.39 4.19
N LEU A 68 -4.84 -29.62 4.49
CA LEU A 68 -5.18 -29.19 5.85
C LEU A 68 -6.31 -30.01 6.50
N LYS A 69 -6.73 -31.15 5.92
CA LYS A 69 -7.84 -31.97 6.43
C LYS A 69 -7.64 -32.52 7.83
N ASP A 70 -6.38 -32.55 8.30
CA ASP A 70 -5.99 -32.94 9.66
C ASP A 70 -6.19 -31.84 10.70
N LEU A 71 -6.57 -30.63 10.27
CA LEU A 71 -6.73 -29.45 11.11
C LEU A 71 -8.18 -28.90 11.04
N PRO A 72 -8.70 -28.35 12.15
CA PRO A 72 -10.03 -27.76 12.18
C PRO A 72 -10.02 -26.34 11.54
N ILE A 73 -9.52 -26.24 10.31
CA ILE A 73 -9.41 -24.97 9.58
C ILE A 73 -10.39 -24.99 8.41
N GLN A 74 -11.29 -24.02 8.36
CA GLN A 74 -12.15 -23.84 7.21
C GLN A 74 -11.33 -23.31 6.03
N VAL A 75 -11.43 -23.97 4.85
CA VAL A 75 -10.76 -23.51 3.62
C VAL A 75 -11.79 -23.02 2.61
N MET A 76 -11.67 -21.73 2.24
CA MET A 76 -12.55 -21.06 1.27
C MET A 76 -11.76 -20.58 0.04
N SER A 77 -12.48 -20.15 -1.02
CA SER A 77 -11.87 -19.69 -2.27
C SER A 77 -12.46 -18.36 -2.75
N GLY A 78 -11.73 -17.71 -3.66
CA GLY A 78 -12.19 -16.52 -4.38
C GLY A 78 -12.46 -15.30 -3.51
N MET A 79 -13.24 -14.37 -4.04
CA MET A 79 -13.64 -13.16 -3.33
C MET A 79 -14.50 -13.49 -2.08
N GLU A 80 -15.33 -14.50 -2.15
CA GLU A 80 -16.13 -14.96 -1.00
C GLU A 80 -15.23 -15.33 0.19
N GLY A 81 -14.13 -16.05 -0.05
CA GLY A 81 -13.15 -16.38 0.97
C GLY A 81 -12.43 -15.15 1.56
N LEU A 82 -12.11 -14.15 0.72
CA LEU A 82 -11.51 -12.90 1.18
C LEU A 82 -12.49 -12.09 2.05
N LEU A 83 -13.77 -12.03 1.64
CA LEU A 83 -14.83 -11.35 2.40
C LEU A 83 -15.06 -12.05 3.75
N ALA A 84 -15.16 -13.39 3.76
CA ALA A 84 -15.31 -14.16 4.99
C ALA A 84 -14.13 -13.92 5.97
N ALA A 85 -12.89 -13.88 5.48
CA ALA A 85 -11.71 -13.57 6.29
C ALA A 85 -11.73 -12.13 6.85
N ALA A 86 -12.21 -11.18 6.05
CA ALA A 86 -12.34 -9.77 6.45
C ALA A 86 -13.45 -9.55 7.48
N GLU A 87 -14.56 -10.29 7.38
CA GLU A 87 -15.73 -10.16 8.26
C GLU A 87 -15.67 -11.04 9.50
N LEU A 88 -14.70 -11.97 9.61
CA LEU A 88 -14.61 -12.99 10.65
C LEU A 88 -14.74 -12.40 12.06
N ALA A 89 -15.74 -12.83 12.82
CA ALA A 89 -16.10 -12.20 14.11
C ALA A 89 -14.98 -12.27 15.18
N GLU A 90 -14.14 -13.29 15.11
CA GLU A 90 -13.02 -13.53 16.02
C GLU A 90 -11.89 -12.50 15.91
N SER A 91 -11.76 -11.82 14.76
CA SER A 91 -10.73 -10.80 14.59
C SER A 91 -11.25 -9.39 14.89
N ASP A 92 -10.48 -8.61 15.62
CA ASP A 92 -10.74 -7.18 15.88
C ASP A 92 -10.03 -6.26 14.87
N THR A 93 -9.02 -6.77 14.20
CA THR A 93 -8.21 -6.02 13.24
C THR A 93 -8.00 -6.82 11.96
N VAL A 94 -8.12 -6.14 10.83
CA VAL A 94 -7.82 -6.70 9.50
C VAL A 94 -6.60 -5.99 8.92
N VAL A 95 -5.57 -6.77 8.62
CA VAL A 95 -4.39 -6.29 7.87
C VAL A 95 -4.63 -6.51 6.39
N THR A 96 -4.74 -5.45 5.62
CA THR A 96 -5.00 -5.52 4.17
C THR A 96 -3.69 -5.47 3.40
N ALA A 97 -3.06 -6.62 3.19
CA ALA A 97 -1.77 -6.76 2.51
C ALA A 97 -1.87 -7.44 1.12
N VAL A 98 -3.06 -7.44 0.53
CA VAL A 98 -3.28 -7.83 -0.87
C VAL A 98 -2.85 -6.72 -1.82
N MET A 99 -2.53 -7.04 -3.07
CA MET A 99 -2.13 -6.07 -4.08
C MET A 99 -3.31 -5.66 -4.96
N GLY A 100 -3.27 -4.42 -5.45
CA GLY A 100 -4.23 -3.90 -6.43
C GLY A 100 -5.63 -3.68 -5.88
N SER A 101 -6.61 -3.51 -6.78
CA SER A 101 -8.01 -3.20 -6.44
C SER A 101 -8.77 -4.35 -5.77
N VAL A 102 -8.23 -5.59 -5.78
CA VAL A 102 -8.83 -6.78 -5.12
C VAL A 102 -9.05 -6.57 -3.61
N GLY A 103 -8.23 -5.74 -2.97
CA GLY A 103 -8.36 -5.42 -1.54
C GLY A 103 -9.53 -4.49 -1.18
N LEU A 104 -10.17 -3.85 -2.15
CA LEU A 104 -11.17 -2.81 -1.91
C LEU A 104 -12.44 -3.37 -1.25
N GLU A 105 -13.05 -4.39 -1.84
CA GLU A 105 -14.29 -4.98 -1.31
C GLU A 105 -14.11 -5.60 0.08
N PRO A 106 -13.04 -6.40 0.35
CA PRO A 106 -12.77 -6.93 1.69
C PRO A 106 -12.50 -5.82 2.73
N THR A 107 -11.83 -4.72 2.32
CA THR A 107 -11.61 -3.58 3.23
C THR A 107 -12.93 -2.91 3.61
N LEU A 108 -13.82 -2.67 2.64
CA LEU A 108 -15.15 -2.11 2.91
C LEU A 108 -16.00 -3.05 3.79
N ALA A 109 -15.91 -4.37 3.56
CA ALA A 109 -16.60 -5.37 4.38
C ALA A 109 -16.13 -5.33 5.85
N ALA A 110 -14.81 -5.28 6.07
CA ALA A 110 -14.24 -5.15 7.41
C ALA A 110 -14.63 -3.83 8.10
N ILE A 111 -14.63 -2.71 7.38
CA ILE A 111 -15.09 -1.40 7.86
C ILE A 111 -16.54 -1.47 8.35
N ARG A 112 -17.44 -2.09 7.57
CA ARG A 112 -18.85 -2.27 7.93
C ARG A 112 -19.05 -3.12 9.18
N LYS A 113 -18.10 -4.03 9.47
CA LYS A 113 -18.04 -4.78 10.74
C LYS A 113 -17.35 -4.01 11.87
N LYS A 114 -17.03 -2.72 11.68
CA LYS A 114 -16.39 -1.83 12.66
C LYS A 114 -15.02 -2.31 13.13
N LYS A 115 -14.29 -3.04 12.27
CA LYS A 115 -12.95 -3.52 12.60
C LYS A 115 -11.93 -2.42 12.39
N ARG A 116 -10.82 -2.50 13.13
CA ARG A 116 -9.64 -1.72 12.80
C ARG A 116 -9.03 -2.23 11.49
N ILE A 117 -8.65 -1.32 10.62
CA ILE A 117 -7.98 -1.63 9.36
C ILE A 117 -6.50 -1.21 9.49
N ALA A 118 -5.60 -2.18 9.55
CA ALA A 118 -4.16 -1.95 9.34
C ALA A 118 -3.91 -1.93 7.82
N LEU A 119 -3.94 -0.73 7.23
CA LEU A 119 -4.01 -0.55 5.78
C LEU A 119 -2.61 -0.58 5.16
N ALA A 120 -2.28 -1.65 4.44
CA ALA A 120 -1.07 -1.76 3.63
C ALA A 120 -1.34 -1.72 2.12
N ASN A 121 -2.59 -1.95 1.70
CA ASN A 121 -3.01 -1.85 0.30
C ASN A 121 -3.37 -0.40 -0.05
N LYS A 122 -2.40 0.36 -0.54
CA LYS A 122 -2.58 1.78 -0.91
C LYS A 122 -3.58 1.98 -2.04
N GLU A 123 -3.69 1.01 -2.95
CA GLU A 123 -4.60 1.06 -4.09
C GLU A 123 -6.06 1.20 -3.66
N THR A 124 -6.41 0.71 -2.47
CA THR A 124 -7.74 0.90 -1.86
C THR A 124 -8.09 2.39 -1.71
N LEU A 125 -7.17 3.22 -1.20
CA LEU A 125 -7.39 4.66 -1.06
C LEU A 125 -7.13 5.44 -2.35
N VAL A 126 -6.25 4.95 -3.20
CA VAL A 126 -6.00 5.54 -4.52
C VAL A 126 -7.25 5.46 -5.39
N CYS A 127 -7.84 4.27 -5.51
CA CYS A 127 -9.00 4.03 -6.38
C CYS A 127 -10.31 4.54 -5.78
N ALA A 128 -10.53 4.34 -4.47
CA ALA A 128 -11.82 4.54 -3.83
C ALA A 128 -11.74 5.32 -2.50
N GLY A 129 -10.72 6.14 -2.30
CA GLY A 129 -10.44 6.74 -0.99
C GLY A 129 -11.59 7.57 -0.42
N GLU A 130 -12.33 8.32 -1.23
CA GLU A 130 -13.50 9.06 -0.77
C GLU A 130 -14.58 8.14 -0.20
N LEU A 131 -14.90 7.05 -0.92
CA LEU A 131 -15.86 6.05 -0.50
C LEU A 131 -15.39 5.34 0.78
N VAL A 132 -14.13 4.90 0.82
CA VAL A 132 -13.56 4.16 1.95
C VAL A 132 -13.54 5.02 3.21
N MET A 133 -13.08 6.28 3.13
CA MET A 133 -13.04 7.18 4.27
C MET A 133 -14.44 7.58 4.75
N ALA A 134 -15.39 7.75 3.83
CA ALA A 134 -16.79 8.00 4.18
C ALA A 134 -17.42 6.80 4.92
N GLU A 135 -17.21 5.57 4.43
CA GLU A 135 -17.69 4.35 5.10
C GLU A 135 -17.00 4.16 6.46
N ALA A 136 -15.68 4.39 6.56
CA ALA A 136 -14.96 4.31 7.83
C ALA A 136 -15.53 5.28 8.88
N LYS A 137 -15.79 6.54 8.48
CA LYS A 137 -16.43 7.53 9.35
C LYS A 137 -17.84 7.11 9.76
N LYS A 138 -18.65 6.63 8.81
CA LYS A 138 -20.04 6.19 9.04
C LYS A 138 -20.14 5.04 10.04
N TYR A 139 -19.26 4.05 9.94
CA TYR A 139 -19.25 2.89 10.81
C TYR A 139 -18.39 3.01 12.05
N GLY A 140 -17.60 4.09 12.16
CA GLY A 140 -16.65 4.30 13.27
C GLY A 140 -15.48 3.32 13.23
N ALA A 141 -15.08 2.87 12.05
CA ALA A 141 -13.92 2.01 11.87
C ALA A 141 -12.65 2.85 11.81
N GLU A 142 -11.61 2.41 12.52
CA GLU A 142 -10.31 3.08 12.55
C GLU A 142 -9.41 2.55 11.43
N ILE A 143 -8.87 3.45 10.62
CA ILE A 143 -7.86 3.12 9.59
C ILE A 143 -6.50 3.58 10.10
N VAL A 144 -5.59 2.62 10.28
CA VAL A 144 -4.20 2.86 10.70
C VAL A 144 -3.27 2.48 9.55
N PRO A 145 -2.49 3.42 9.00
CA PRO A 145 -1.65 3.15 7.85
C PRO A 145 -0.45 2.25 8.21
N VAL A 146 -0.16 1.32 7.32
CA VAL A 146 1.03 0.44 7.36
C VAL A 146 2.11 0.92 6.39
N ASP A 147 1.74 1.61 5.30
CA ASP A 147 2.72 2.25 4.43
C ASP A 147 3.63 3.17 5.25
N SER A 148 4.96 3.08 5.07
CA SER A 148 5.96 3.70 5.96
C SER A 148 5.81 5.22 6.04
N GLU A 149 5.58 5.88 4.92
CA GLU A 149 5.43 7.32 4.83
C GLU A 149 4.14 7.79 5.51
N HIS A 150 3.05 7.09 5.28
CA HIS A 150 1.76 7.40 5.91
C HIS A 150 1.79 7.09 7.41
N SER A 151 2.40 5.97 7.82
CA SER A 151 2.61 5.68 9.24
C SER A 151 3.43 6.78 9.92
N ALA A 152 4.47 7.30 9.26
CA ALA A 152 5.30 8.40 9.78
C ALA A 152 4.48 9.68 9.99
N ILE A 153 3.65 10.05 9.01
CA ILE A 153 2.73 11.19 9.13
C ILE A 153 1.71 10.95 10.25
N PHE A 154 1.09 9.75 10.28
CA PHE A 154 0.14 9.37 11.31
C PHE A 154 0.74 9.51 12.71
N GLN A 155 1.99 9.06 12.91
CA GLN A 155 2.71 9.19 14.18
C GLN A 155 3.04 10.64 14.53
N SER A 156 3.45 11.44 13.54
CA SER A 156 3.77 12.87 13.74
C SER A 156 2.53 13.71 14.06
N LEU A 157 1.33 13.25 13.68
CA LEU A 157 0.07 13.92 13.93
C LEU A 157 -0.61 13.53 15.26
N GLN A 158 -0.01 12.68 16.09
CA GLN A 158 -0.65 12.24 17.36
C GLN A 158 -0.89 13.38 18.35
N GLY A 159 -0.15 14.47 18.25
CA GLY A 159 -0.38 15.69 19.07
C GLY A 159 -1.21 16.77 18.39
N CYS A 160 -1.52 16.61 17.10
CA CYS A 160 -2.26 17.62 16.33
C CYS A 160 -3.76 17.54 16.66
N ARG A 161 -4.31 18.62 17.20
CA ARG A 161 -5.72 18.69 17.60
C ARG A 161 -6.63 19.07 16.45
N ASP A 162 -6.15 19.93 15.54
CA ASP A 162 -6.90 20.44 14.40
C ASP A 162 -6.06 20.30 13.12
N ARG A 163 -6.63 19.73 12.08
CA ARG A 163 -5.98 19.61 10.77
C ARG A 163 -5.66 20.94 10.11
N SER A 164 -6.35 22.02 10.51
CA SER A 164 -6.03 23.40 10.07
C SER A 164 -4.66 23.88 10.52
N GLU A 165 -4.03 23.24 11.54
CA GLU A 165 -2.67 23.53 11.99
C GLU A 165 -1.62 23.06 10.97
N ILE A 166 -1.97 22.11 10.09
CA ILE A 166 -1.08 21.54 9.08
C ILE A 166 -0.90 22.57 7.95
N LYS A 167 0.35 22.94 7.67
CA LYS A 167 0.70 23.72 6.48
C LYS A 167 0.84 22.81 5.26
N ARG A 168 1.63 21.72 5.37
CA ARG A 168 1.78 20.68 4.34
C ARG A 168 2.37 19.40 4.89
N LEU A 169 2.21 18.32 4.13
CA LEU A 169 2.89 17.05 4.30
C LEU A 169 4.03 16.93 3.30
N LEU A 170 5.17 16.43 3.74
CA LEU A 170 6.34 16.15 2.91
C LEU A 170 6.57 14.63 2.91
N LEU A 171 6.15 13.97 1.83
CA LEU A 171 6.34 12.54 1.64
C LEU A 171 7.75 12.28 1.08
N THR A 172 8.58 11.62 1.85
CA THR A 172 9.92 11.28 1.41
C THR A 172 9.92 10.07 0.49
N CYS A 173 10.87 9.99 -0.42
CA CYS A 173 11.14 8.80 -1.23
C CYS A 173 12.63 8.68 -1.54
N SER A 174 13.10 7.46 -1.82
CA SER A 174 14.49 7.23 -2.19
C SER A 174 14.88 7.81 -3.56
N GLY A 175 13.88 8.14 -4.39
CA GLY A 175 14.08 8.49 -5.80
C GLY A 175 14.35 7.28 -6.71
N GLY A 176 14.27 6.07 -6.17
CA GLY A 176 14.48 4.83 -6.93
C GLY A 176 15.91 4.60 -7.42
N PRO A 177 16.12 3.55 -8.23
CA PRO A 177 17.43 3.18 -8.76
C PRO A 177 17.97 4.15 -9.81
N PHE A 178 17.10 4.96 -10.42
CA PHE A 178 17.41 5.83 -11.55
C PHE A 178 17.53 7.31 -11.18
N PHE A 179 17.59 7.63 -9.89
CA PHE A 179 17.77 9.00 -9.43
C PHE A 179 18.92 9.72 -10.14
N GLY A 180 18.66 10.92 -10.66
CA GLY A 180 19.63 11.75 -11.37
C GLY A 180 19.77 11.46 -12.88
N LYS A 181 19.03 10.48 -13.42
CA LYS A 181 18.98 10.23 -14.87
C LYS A 181 17.95 11.10 -15.56
N SER A 182 18.24 11.51 -16.78
CA SER A 182 17.30 12.18 -17.67
C SER A 182 16.32 11.18 -18.30
N PHE A 183 15.18 11.68 -18.82
CA PHE A 183 14.19 10.86 -19.54
C PHE A 183 14.80 10.11 -20.72
N ALA A 184 15.74 10.73 -21.45
CA ALA A 184 16.41 10.08 -22.60
C ALA A 184 17.31 8.91 -22.16
N GLU A 185 18.03 9.04 -21.03
CA GLU A 185 18.86 7.95 -20.50
C GLU A 185 18.02 6.76 -20.00
N LEU A 186 16.76 7.00 -19.65
CA LEU A 186 15.85 5.96 -19.17
C LEU A 186 15.29 5.07 -20.30
N GLU A 187 15.36 5.49 -21.56
CA GLU A 187 14.81 4.75 -22.71
C GLU A 187 15.36 3.31 -22.83
N HIS A 188 16.62 3.12 -22.43
CA HIS A 188 17.30 1.81 -22.53
C HIS A 188 17.37 1.02 -21.23
N MET A 189 16.67 1.47 -20.17
CA MET A 189 16.67 0.77 -18.88
C MET A 189 15.83 -0.49 -18.92
N THR A 190 16.42 -1.58 -18.45
CA THR A 190 15.76 -2.90 -18.39
C THR A 190 15.10 -3.17 -17.04
N ALA A 191 14.24 -4.18 -16.98
CA ALA A 191 13.66 -4.64 -15.72
C ALA A 191 14.75 -5.04 -14.70
N ALA A 192 15.84 -5.67 -15.14
CA ALA A 192 16.97 -6.03 -14.26
C ALA A 192 17.68 -4.82 -13.66
N ASN A 193 17.72 -3.69 -14.37
CA ASN A 193 18.24 -2.42 -13.83
C ASN A 193 17.26 -1.81 -12.83
N ALA A 194 15.97 -1.79 -13.15
CA ALA A 194 14.92 -1.17 -12.34
C ALA A 194 14.65 -1.92 -11.02
N LEU A 195 14.86 -3.24 -10.98
CA LEU A 195 14.67 -4.06 -9.78
C LEU A 195 15.76 -3.90 -8.71
N LYS A 196 16.83 -3.14 -8.98
CA LYS A 196 17.92 -2.86 -8.02
C LYS A 196 17.58 -1.66 -7.14
N HIS A 197 16.62 -1.82 -6.22
CA HIS A 197 16.29 -0.73 -5.28
C HIS A 197 17.44 -0.48 -4.29
N PRO A 198 17.82 0.82 -3.99
CA PRO A 198 18.98 1.11 -3.17
C PRO A 198 18.85 0.71 -1.70
N ASN A 199 17.66 0.80 -1.10
CA ASN A 199 17.48 0.69 0.35
C ASN A 199 16.48 -0.41 0.78
N TRP A 200 15.50 -0.75 -0.08
CA TRP A 200 14.39 -1.62 0.28
C TRP A 200 14.41 -2.93 -0.52
N SER A 201 14.12 -4.05 0.14
CA SER A 201 13.81 -5.31 -0.50
C SER A 201 12.29 -5.46 -0.63
N MET A 202 11.78 -5.23 -1.82
CA MET A 202 10.34 -5.15 -2.09
C MET A 202 9.91 -6.12 -3.20
N GLY A 203 8.59 -6.29 -3.36
CA GLY A 203 8.03 -6.99 -4.51
C GLY A 203 8.35 -6.27 -5.85
N SER A 204 8.34 -7.03 -6.95
CA SER A 204 8.72 -6.49 -8.26
C SER A 204 7.87 -5.31 -8.70
N LYS A 205 6.53 -5.37 -8.55
CA LYS A 205 5.62 -4.27 -8.96
C LYS A 205 5.96 -2.97 -8.26
N ILE A 206 6.02 -2.94 -6.94
CA ILE A 206 6.32 -1.72 -6.17
C ILE A 206 7.74 -1.22 -6.41
N THR A 207 8.69 -2.10 -6.74
CA THR A 207 10.05 -1.70 -7.10
C THR A 207 10.08 -0.92 -8.42
N ILE A 208 9.30 -1.36 -9.42
CA ILE A 208 9.14 -0.61 -10.67
C ILE A 208 8.38 0.71 -10.43
N ASP A 209 7.32 0.70 -9.61
CA ASP A 209 6.62 1.94 -9.22
C ASP A 209 7.55 2.94 -8.50
N SER A 210 8.49 2.45 -7.69
CA SER A 210 9.54 3.29 -7.09
C SER A 210 10.48 3.86 -8.15
N ALA A 211 10.89 3.03 -9.13
CA ALA A 211 11.79 3.44 -10.21
C ALA A 211 11.16 4.52 -11.11
N THR A 212 9.86 4.47 -11.35
CA THR A 212 9.09 5.43 -12.16
C THR A 212 8.58 6.64 -11.37
N LEU A 213 8.73 6.67 -10.04
CA LEU A 213 8.07 7.56 -9.08
C LEU A 213 6.52 7.45 -9.08
N MET A 214 5.93 6.44 -9.74
CA MET A 214 4.49 6.16 -9.61
C MET A 214 4.13 5.84 -8.18
N ASN A 215 4.95 5.06 -7.46
CA ASN A 215 4.70 4.76 -6.05
C ASN A 215 4.48 6.03 -5.23
N LYS A 216 5.33 7.05 -5.42
CA LYS A 216 5.18 8.32 -4.73
C LYS A 216 3.94 9.10 -5.19
N GLY A 217 3.56 8.96 -6.45
CA GLY A 217 2.29 9.49 -6.96
C GLY A 217 1.07 8.85 -6.28
N LEU A 218 1.05 7.52 -6.15
CA LEU A 218 -0.01 6.79 -5.44
C LEU A 218 -0.07 7.20 -3.97
N GLU A 219 1.07 7.37 -3.32
CA GLU A 219 1.16 7.79 -1.92
C GLU A 219 0.67 9.23 -1.69
N ILE A 220 0.90 10.15 -2.62
CA ILE A 220 0.30 11.51 -2.55
C ILE A 220 -1.23 11.41 -2.53
N ILE A 221 -1.82 10.59 -3.40
CA ILE A 221 -3.28 10.38 -3.45
C ILE A 221 -3.77 9.75 -2.13
N GLU A 222 -3.09 8.73 -1.65
CA GLU A 222 -3.42 8.09 -0.37
C GLU A 222 -3.38 9.09 0.78
N ALA A 223 -2.32 9.91 0.90
CA ALA A 223 -2.19 10.94 1.93
C ALA A 223 -3.33 11.97 1.88
N MET A 224 -3.69 12.45 0.68
CA MET A 224 -4.82 13.35 0.50
C MET A 224 -6.11 12.76 1.08
N ARG A 225 -6.38 11.48 0.81
CA ARG A 225 -7.59 10.78 1.29
C ARG A 225 -7.54 10.49 2.79
N LEU A 226 -6.43 9.96 3.27
CA LEU A 226 -6.27 9.54 4.65
C LEU A 226 -6.29 10.73 5.64
N TYR A 227 -5.66 11.84 5.26
CA TYR A 227 -5.55 13.03 6.11
C TYR A 227 -6.54 14.14 5.78
N GLY A 228 -7.32 14.00 4.70
CA GLY A 228 -8.32 14.99 4.29
C GLY A 228 -7.70 16.31 3.83
N LEU A 229 -6.53 16.27 3.19
CA LEU A 229 -5.81 17.45 2.72
C LEU A 229 -5.89 17.61 1.20
N PRO A 230 -5.93 18.85 0.67
CA PRO A 230 -5.88 19.07 -0.76
C PRO A 230 -4.49 18.77 -1.33
N LEU A 231 -4.41 18.51 -2.64
CA LEU A 231 -3.16 18.21 -3.35
C LEU A 231 -2.08 19.30 -3.11
N SER A 232 -2.48 20.56 -3.01
CA SER A 232 -1.56 21.68 -2.76
C SER A 232 -0.84 21.64 -1.41
N GLN A 233 -1.27 20.77 -0.49
CA GLN A 233 -0.66 20.58 0.82
C GLN A 233 0.09 19.24 0.95
N VAL A 234 0.27 18.49 -0.16
CA VAL A 234 0.96 17.18 -0.15
C VAL A 234 2.07 17.18 -1.19
N GLU A 235 3.31 17.19 -0.75
CA GLU A 235 4.49 17.30 -1.61
C GLU A 235 5.39 16.07 -1.49
N ALA A 236 6.07 15.71 -2.59
CA ALA A 236 7.11 14.67 -2.60
C ALA A 236 8.50 15.28 -2.42
N VAL A 237 9.34 14.62 -1.64
CA VAL A 237 10.74 15.01 -1.41
C VAL A 237 11.65 13.80 -1.55
N ILE A 238 12.71 13.91 -2.34
CA ILE A 238 13.73 12.86 -2.45
C ILE A 238 14.58 12.87 -1.17
N HIS A 239 14.69 11.71 -0.53
CA HIS A 239 15.56 11.45 0.61
C HIS A 239 16.25 10.11 0.42
N ARG A 240 17.47 10.13 -0.13
CA ARG A 240 18.20 8.93 -0.59
C ARG A 240 18.45 7.90 0.50
N GLN A 241 18.64 8.34 1.74
CA GLN A 241 18.98 7.48 2.87
C GLN A 241 17.79 6.68 3.42
N SER A 242 16.55 7.07 3.12
CA SER A 242 15.31 6.44 3.61
C SER A 242 15.25 6.30 5.15
N ILE A 243 15.86 7.25 5.88
CA ILE A 243 15.86 7.29 7.36
C ILE A 243 14.71 8.14 7.87
N VAL A 244 14.48 9.31 7.24
CA VAL A 244 13.28 10.12 7.49
C VAL A 244 12.16 9.56 6.61
N HIS A 245 11.13 9.01 7.24
CA HIS A 245 10.06 8.34 6.50
C HIS A 245 8.97 9.30 5.99
N SER A 246 8.75 10.43 6.62
CA SER A 246 8.01 11.61 6.12
C SER A 246 7.99 12.69 7.18
N LEU A 247 7.51 13.91 6.80
CA LEU A 247 7.45 15.07 7.69
C LEU A 247 6.09 15.76 7.59
N VAL A 248 5.71 16.39 8.69
CA VAL A 248 4.58 17.31 8.77
C VAL A 248 5.13 18.71 9.06
N GLU A 249 4.87 19.67 8.19
CA GLU A 249 5.15 21.09 8.45
C GLU A 249 3.87 21.75 8.97
N PHE A 250 3.97 22.38 10.13
CA PHE A 250 2.88 23.11 10.76
C PHE A 250 2.92 24.60 10.39
N ARG A 251 1.82 25.31 10.63
CA ARG A 251 1.68 26.74 10.28
C ARG A 251 2.60 27.66 11.08
N ASP A 252 3.03 27.26 12.25
CA ASP A 252 4.02 27.97 13.07
C ASP A 252 5.46 27.81 12.57
N GLY A 253 5.68 26.99 11.52
CA GLY A 253 6.97 26.71 10.93
C GLY A 253 7.68 25.48 11.53
N ALA A 254 7.12 24.84 12.57
CA ALA A 254 7.68 23.61 13.11
C ALA A 254 7.53 22.46 12.11
N MET A 255 8.54 21.58 12.07
CA MET A 255 8.48 20.31 11.32
C MET A 255 8.63 19.15 12.27
N LEU A 256 7.70 18.19 12.20
CA LEU A 256 7.81 16.90 12.87
C LEU A 256 8.05 15.78 11.87
N ALA A 257 8.95 14.89 12.21
CA ALA A 257 9.32 13.76 11.37
C ALA A 257 9.43 12.48 12.19
N GLN A 258 9.07 11.36 11.61
CA GLN A 258 9.41 10.06 12.18
C GLN A 258 10.64 9.52 11.45
N LEU A 259 11.61 9.09 12.23
CA LEU A 259 12.85 8.50 11.76
C LEU A 259 12.92 7.03 12.19
N GLY A 260 13.53 6.20 11.35
CA GLY A 260 13.74 4.78 11.64
C GLY A 260 14.62 4.11 10.61
N THR A 261 14.99 2.87 10.87
CA THR A 261 15.60 1.99 9.86
C THR A 261 14.55 1.67 8.79
N PRO A 262 14.97 1.44 7.50
CA PRO A 262 14.04 1.05 6.43
C PRO A 262 13.55 -0.40 6.62
N ASP A 263 12.63 -0.61 7.55
CA ASP A 263 12.03 -1.89 7.89
C ASP A 263 10.52 -1.75 8.08
N MET A 264 9.74 -2.53 7.32
CA MET A 264 8.27 -2.49 7.38
C MET A 264 7.71 -3.07 8.69
N LYS A 265 8.48 -3.80 9.47
CA LYS A 265 8.04 -4.27 10.79
C LYS A 265 7.75 -3.12 11.75
N LEU A 266 8.43 -1.99 11.64
CA LEU A 266 8.16 -0.80 12.46
C LEU A 266 6.73 -0.27 12.26
N PRO A 267 6.29 0.13 11.06
CA PRO A 267 4.93 0.62 10.85
C PRO A 267 3.86 -0.48 11.06
N ILE A 268 4.16 -1.74 10.72
CA ILE A 268 3.26 -2.87 10.99
C ILE A 268 3.05 -3.00 12.51
N ARG A 269 4.12 -3.03 13.30
CA ARG A 269 4.06 -3.12 14.76
C ARG A 269 3.23 -1.99 15.34
N TYR A 270 3.49 -0.75 14.90
CA TYR A 270 2.73 0.40 15.37
C TYR A 270 1.24 0.30 15.01
N ALA A 271 0.90 -0.11 13.79
CA ALA A 271 -0.50 -0.29 13.38
C ALA A 271 -1.24 -1.34 14.23
N LEU A 272 -0.55 -2.41 14.62
CA LEU A 272 -1.13 -3.47 15.46
C LEU A 272 -1.19 -3.13 16.95
N THR A 273 -0.33 -2.25 17.44
CA THR A 273 -0.27 -1.88 18.86
C THR A 273 -0.90 -0.53 19.18
N TYR A 274 -1.19 0.30 18.17
CA TYR A 274 -1.79 1.62 18.35
C TYR A 274 -3.00 1.59 19.31
N PRO A 275 -3.12 2.55 20.25
CA PRO A 275 -2.32 3.78 20.39
C PRO A 275 -0.99 3.63 21.16
N TYR A 276 -0.61 2.42 21.54
CA TYR A 276 0.59 2.17 22.32
C TYR A 276 1.79 1.84 21.42
N ARG A 277 3.00 1.90 22.01
CA ARG A 277 4.23 1.43 21.39
C ARG A 277 4.73 0.19 22.11
N ALA A 278 4.93 -0.90 21.38
CA ALA A 278 5.55 -2.10 21.91
C ALA A 278 7.07 -2.08 21.67
N GLU A 279 7.80 -2.77 22.53
CA GLU A 279 9.21 -3.04 22.31
C GLU A 279 9.46 -3.79 20.99
N THR A 280 10.64 -3.61 20.45
CA THR A 280 11.07 -4.30 19.22
C THR A 280 12.36 -5.06 19.48
N PRO A 281 12.47 -6.32 19.00
CA PRO A 281 13.75 -7.03 18.99
C PRO A 281 14.63 -6.61 17.80
N ASP A 282 14.09 -5.81 16.86
CA ASP A 282 14.75 -5.40 15.65
C ASP A 282 15.80 -4.32 15.90
N ARG A 283 16.74 -4.18 14.95
CA ARG A 283 17.76 -3.13 14.99
C ARG A 283 17.12 -1.75 14.93
N THR A 284 17.44 -0.90 15.89
CA THR A 284 16.98 0.50 15.93
C THR A 284 17.96 1.43 15.20
N LEU A 285 17.48 2.61 14.83
CA LEU A 285 18.30 3.66 14.23
C LEU A 285 19.26 4.23 15.27
N ASP A 286 20.55 4.29 14.90
CA ASP A 286 21.57 5.06 15.62
C ASP A 286 21.87 6.34 14.83
N LEU A 287 21.47 7.49 15.38
CA LEU A 287 21.68 8.80 14.74
C LEU A 287 23.16 9.18 14.60
N LEU A 288 24.04 8.66 15.46
CA LEU A 288 25.47 8.98 15.40
C LEU A 288 26.17 8.27 14.24
N SER A 289 25.61 7.17 13.77
CA SER A 289 26.16 6.36 12.67
C SER A 289 25.42 6.51 11.34
N CYS A 290 24.29 7.24 11.28
CA CYS A 290 23.45 7.28 10.08
C CYS A 290 24.01 8.19 8.95
N GLY A 291 25.03 9.00 9.22
CA GLY A 291 25.60 9.94 8.25
C GLY A 291 24.69 11.14 7.95
N PRO A 292 25.01 11.94 6.91
CA PRO A 292 24.23 13.12 6.57
C PRO A 292 22.87 12.76 5.97
N LEU A 293 21.84 13.50 6.36
CA LEU A 293 20.49 13.39 5.78
C LEU A 293 20.36 14.45 4.69
N THR A 294 20.05 14.02 3.46
CA THR A 294 19.97 14.89 2.28
C THR A 294 18.57 14.90 1.70
N PHE A 295 18.14 16.06 1.19
CA PHE A 295 16.83 16.27 0.61
C PHE A 295 16.94 17.01 -0.71
N SER A 296 16.14 16.63 -1.71
CA SER A 296 16.04 17.31 -3.00
C SER A 296 14.65 17.20 -3.59
N ALA A 297 14.35 18.05 -4.57
CA ALA A 297 13.08 17.96 -5.30
C ALA A 297 13.08 16.77 -6.28
N PRO A 298 11.93 16.12 -6.51
CA PRO A 298 11.80 15.12 -7.58
C PRO A 298 11.81 15.78 -8.96
N ASP A 299 12.37 15.09 -9.96
CA ASP A 299 12.34 15.52 -11.36
C ASP A 299 11.10 14.91 -12.06
N GLU A 300 10.02 15.70 -12.15
CA GLU A 300 8.77 15.26 -12.80
C GLU A 300 8.87 15.24 -14.34
N THR A 301 9.93 15.82 -14.93
CA THR A 301 10.21 15.76 -16.35
C THR A 301 10.85 14.42 -16.71
N ALA A 302 11.84 14.01 -15.95
CA ALA A 302 12.49 12.72 -16.12
C ALA A 302 11.56 11.55 -15.71
N PHE A 303 10.70 11.76 -14.73
CA PHE A 303 9.79 10.74 -14.17
C PHE A 303 8.32 11.17 -14.27
N PRO A 304 7.70 11.09 -15.48
CA PRO A 304 6.36 11.63 -15.73
C PRO A 304 5.24 10.99 -14.87
N CYS A 305 5.43 9.76 -14.40
CA CYS A 305 4.41 9.05 -13.61
C CYS A 305 3.99 9.82 -12.34
N LEU A 306 4.91 10.56 -11.70
CA LEU A 306 4.57 11.41 -10.56
C LEU A 306 3.62 12.56 -10.96
N ARG A 307 3.92 13.23 -12.08
CA ARG A 307 3.07 14.29 -12.63
C ARG A 307 1.70 13.75 -13.03
N ILE A 308 1.64 12.59 -13.70
CA ILE A 308 0.39 11.93 -14.12
C ILE A 308 -0.48 11.64 -12.89
N ALA A 309 0.09 11.08 -11.83
CA ALA A 309 -0.63 10.79 -10.60
C ALA A 309 -1.22 12.07 -9.95
N LYS A 310 -0.47 13.17 -9.90
CA LYS A 310 -0.96 14.47 -9.42
C LYS A 310 -2.11 15.01 -10.30
N GLN A 311 -2.03 14.85 -11.62
CA GLN A 311 -3.10 15.23 -12.53
C GLN A 311 -4.37 14.41 -12.29
N CYS A 312 -4.26 13.11 -12.09
CA CYS A 312 -5.39 12.24 -11.74
C CYS A 312 -6.01 12.62 -10.39
N ALA A 313 -5.16 12.95 -9.39
CA ALA A 313 -5.61 13.42 -8.09
C ALA A 313 -6.42 14.72 -8.19
N ALA A 314 -5.96 15.65 -9.02
CA ALA A 314 -6.65 16.92 -9.28
C ALA A 314 -7.95 16.75 -10.08
N ALA A 315 -7.97 15.83 -11.05
CA ALA A 315 -9.16 15.52 -11.85
C ALA A 315 -10.28 14.89 -11.00
N GLY A 316 -9.92 14.06 -10.02
CA GLY A 316 -10.90 13.36 -9.18
C GLY A 316 -11.70 12.29 -9.93
N GLY A 317 -12.87 11.93 -9.40
CA GLY A 317 -13.72 10.89 -9.96
C GLY A 317 -12.99 9.55 -10.11
N THR A 318 -13.18 8.88 -11.24
CA THR A 318 -12.54 7.58 -11.53
C THR A 318 -11.13 7.68 -12.11
N ALA A 319 -10.55 8.89 -12.28
CA ALA A 319 -9.25 9.07 -12.92
C ALA A 319 -8.13 8.26 -12.25
N CYS A 320 -8.10 8.23 -10.91
CA CYS A 320 -7.11 7.46 -10.16
C CYS A 320 -7.26 5.94 -10.34
N ALA A 321 -8.49 5.43 -10.49
CA ALA A 321 -8.74 4.01 -10.74
C ALA A 321 -8.27 3.61 -12.16
N ILE A 322 -8.58 4.42 -13.17
CA ILE A 322 -8.08 4.23 -14.55
C ILE A 322 -6.54 4.20 -14.56
N MET A 323 -5.90 5.18 -13.93
CA MET A 323 -4.45 5.27 -13.83
C MET A 323 -3.86 4.03 -13.15
N ASN A 324 -4.44 3.58 -12.03
CA ASN A 324 -3.97 2.41 -11.30
C ASN A 324 -4.03 1.14 -12.16
N GLY A 325 -5.19 0.87 -12.79
CA GLY A 325 -5.36 -0.29 -13.67
C GLY A 325 -4.37 -0.28 -14.83
N ALA A 326 -4.20 0.87 -15.49
CA ALA A 326 -3.25 1.04 -16.58
C ALA A 326 -1.80 0.83 -16.14
N ASN A 327 -1.42 1.39 -14.98
CA ASN A 327 -0.07 1.24 -14.44
C ASN A 327 0.26 -0.22 -14.12
N GLU A 328 -0.65 -0.97 -13.53
CA GLU A 328 -0.42 -2.39 -13.21
C GLU A 328 -0.14 -3.21 -14.47
N VAL A 329 -0.89 -2.98 -15.55
CA VAL A 329 -0.67 -3.67 -16.83
C VAL A 329 0.66 -3.24 -17.46
N ALA A 330 0.95 -1.94 -17.54
CA ALA A 330 2.18 -1.43 -18.10
C ALA A 330 3.43 -1.93 -17.36
N VAL A 331 3.38 -1.96 -16.02
CA VAL A 331 4.45 -2.53 -15.19
C VAL A 331 4.63 -4.03 -15.45
N ALA A 332 3.54 -4.78 -15.57
CA ALA A 332 3.62 -6.20 -15.89
C ALA A 332 4.21 -6.46 -17.28
N GLN A 333 3.85 -5.69 -18.29
CA GLN A 333 4.44 -5.74 -19.64
C GLN A 333 5.93 -5.40 -19.62
N PHE A 334 6.34 -4.37 -18.89
CA PHE A 334 7.76 -4.02 -18.73
C PHE A 334 8.56 -5.15 -18.07
N LEU A 335 8.02 -5.75 -17.01
CA LEU A 335 8.68 -6.88 -16.32
C LEU A 335 8.86 -8.11 -17.21
N ARG A 336 7.96 -8.31 -18.20
CA ARG A 336 8.10 -9.35 -19.22
C ARG A 336 8.98 -8.96 -20.42
N GLY A 337 9.46 -7.70 -20.46
CA GLY A 337 10.27 -7.19 -21.57
C GLY A 337 9.49 -6.88 -22.84
N GLU A 338 8.17 -6.71 -22.76
CA GLU A 338 7.29 -6.42 -23.88
C GLU A 338 7.29 -4.93 -24.26
N ILE A 339 7.61 -4.05 -23.33
CA ILE A 339 7.71 -2.60 -23.50
C ILE A 339 8.97 -2.03 -22.82
N GLY A 340 9.40 -0.83 -23.25
CA GLY A 340 10.49 -0.09 -22.62
C GLY A 340 10.07 0.61 -21.32
N PHE A 341 11.06 1.10 -20.55
CA PHE A 341 10.81 1.76 -19.26
C PHE A 341 9.93 3.02 -19.43
N ASN A 342 10.23 3.86 -20.40
CA ASN A 342 9.47 5.09 -20.67
C ASN A 342 8.06 4.82 -21.21
N ASP A 343 7.82 3.62 -21.76
CA ASP A 343 6.50 3.24 -22.25
C ASP A 343 5.49 3.04 -21.12
N ILE A 344 5.96 2.80 -19.90
CA ILE A 344 5.07 2.71 -18.73
C ILE A 344 4.24 3.99 -18.61
N SER A 345 4.88 5.16 -18.57
CA SER A 345 4.15 6.44 -18.48
C SER A 345 3.30 6.73 -19.71
N ARG A 346 3.81 6.42 -20.92
CA ARG A 346 3.06 6.59 -22.19
C ARG A 346 1.79 5.75 -22.22
N ARG A 347 1.83 4.49 -21.76
CA ARG A 347 0.66 3.60 -21.68
C ARG A 347 -0.39 4.12 -20.69
N VAL A 348 0.06 4.63 -19.55
CA VAL A 348 -0.85 5.23 -18.56
C VAL A 348 -1.53 6.48 -19.13
N GLU A 349 -0.80 7.40 -19.77
CA GLU A 349 -1.36 8.58 -20.42
C GLU A 349 -2.35 8.20 -21.54
N GLN A 350 -2.01 7.19 -22.33
CA GLN A 350 -2.88 6.67 -23.38
C GLN A 350 -4.19 6.12 -22.84
N ALA A 351 -4.16 5.33 -21.76
CA ALA A 351 -5.35 4.83 -21.13
C ALA A 351 -6.24 5.96 -20.57
N LEU A 352 -5.64 6.95 -19.91
CA LEU A 352 -6.35 8.13 -19.41
C LEU A 352 -7.01 8.96 -20.53
N SER A 353 -6.44 8.98 -21.73
CA SER A 353 -7.04 9.67 -22.88
C SER A 353 -8.20 8.92 -23.54
N ARG A 354 -8.25 7.59 -23.35
CA ARG A 354 -9.27 6.71 -23.98
C ARG A 354 -10.47 6.43 -23.10
N VAL A 355 -10.28 6.42 -21.79
CA VAL A 355 -11.32 6.06 -20.82
C VAL A 355 -11.92 7.31 -20.19
N ALA A 356 -13.23 7.48 -20.33
CA ALA A 356 -13.93 8.63 -19.77
C ALA A 356 -13.96 8.59 -18.24
N VAL A 357 -13.66 9.72 -17.60
CA VAL A 357 -13.74 9.88 -16.16
C VAL A 357 -15.19 10.06 -15.74
N LYS A 358 -15.64 9.27 -14.76
CA LYS A 358 -16.95 9.41 -14.13
C LYS A 358 -16.79 10.11 -12.78
N TYR A 359 -17.56 11.18 -12.57
CA TYR A 359 -17.57 11.93 -11.30
C TYR A 359 -18.62 11.36 -10.35
N GLN A 360 -18.36 11.47 -9.04
CA GLN A 360 -19.20 10.88 -7.98
C GLN A 360 -19.47 9.37 -8.22
N PRO A 361 -18.41 8.56 -8.41
CA PRO A 361 -18.57 7.18 -8.81
C PRO A 361 -19.11 6.30 -7.66
N SER A 362 -19.94 5.33 -8.00
CA SER A 362 -20.24 4.19 -7.15
C SER A 362 -19.05 3.21 -7.09
N LEU A 363 -19.08 2.24 -6.18
CA LEU A 363 -18.10 1.17 -6.12
C LEU A 363 -18.00 0.43 -7.48
N GLY A 364 -19.15 0.11 -8.10
CA GLY A 364 -19.17 -0.54 -9.41
C GLY A 364 -18.50 0.29 -10.50
N ASP A 365 -18.69 1.62 -10.50
CA ASP A 365 -18.04 2.53 -11.44
C ASP A 365 -16.52 2.57 -11.26
N ILE A 366 -16.04 2.49 -10.02
CA ILE A 366 -14.60 2.47 -9.70
C ILE A 366 -13.96 1.17 -10.21
N LEU A 367 -14.59 0.03 -9.92
CA LEU A 367 -14.10 -1.28 -10.38
C LEU A 367 -14.11 -1.40 -11.90
N GLU A 368 -15.16 -0.88 -12.55
CA GLU A 368 -15.25 -0.84 -14.01
C GLU A 368 -14.18 0.09 -14.61
N ALA A 369 -13.92 1.24 -13.99
CA ALA A 369 -12.88 2.15 -14.45
C ALA A 369 -11.46 1.55 -14.34
N ASP A 370 -11.15 0.82 -13.25
CA ASP A 370 -9.90 0.06 -13.11
C ASP A 370 -9.79 -1.00 -14.23
N ARG A 371 -10.87 -1.75 -14.50
CA ARG A 371 -10.93 -2.74 -15.57
C ARG A 371 -10.68 -2.12 -16.94
N LEU A 372 -11.39 -1.03 -17.26
CA LEU A 372 -11.22 -0.31 -18.54
C LEU A 372 -9.82 0.30 -18.69
N GLY A 373 -9.23 0.81 -17.60
CA GLY A 373 -7.84 1.27 -17.55
C GLY A 373 -6.86 0.16 -17.92
N ARG A 374 -7.05 -1.05 -17.38
CA ARG A 374 -6.26 -2.25 -17.72
C ARG A 374 -6.38 -2.59 -19.20
N GLU A 375 -7.57 -2.64 -19.74
CA GLU A 375 -7.81 -2.95 -21.15
C GLU A 375 -7.21 -1.91 -22.09
N ALA A 376 -7.29 -0.62 -21.74
CA ALA A 376 -6.77 0.45 -22.57
C ALA A 376 -5.24 0.53 -22.60
N ALA A 377 -4.55 -0.06 -21.62
CA ALA A 377 -3.09 -0.14 -21.54
C ALA A 377 -2.52 -1.44 -22.13
N GLY A 378 -3.33 -2.48 -22.28
CA GLY A 378 -2.97 -3.76 -22.93
C GLY A 378 -2.94 -3.62 -24.43
#